data_ea448ec9cd2babda9abe4cf2a34918b5
#
_entry.id   ea448ec9cd2babda9abe4cf2a34918b5
#
_cell.length_a   1.000
_cell.length_b   1.000
_cell.length_c   1.000
_cell.angle_alpha   90.00
_cell.angle_beta   90.00
_cell.angle_gamma   90.00
#
_symmetry.space_group_name_H-M   'P 1'
#
loop_
_entity.id
_entity.type
_entity.pdbx_description
1 polymer ?
#
loop_
_entity_poly.entity_id
_entity_poly.type
_entity_poly.pdbx_seq_one_letter_code
_entity_poly.pdbx_strand_id
1 'polypeptide(L)'
;MKKQLAAGLACYMLATTVQADVVVGNPMAVTGPIPDLVAPMVAAVDLAEKHINEQGGMFASGEKFVVARADSQCDPVAAVDAVTKLINVNMVTGIVGPVCSGATIAQAESVSIPAGVVTLSVSASSPAISNMENGTDLVFRSAASDAYQGVALAELAMSKGIKDIAVSYANDDYNAGIAEVFAKSFAAMGGKITSNEAHEPNKASYRAEVATMGAGSDNLAVFAYYGSGGITLMRNALETGAFSTFIGADGMLAQEVIDQIGAENLGSTTFTTSTSDQSSAGFTAWKALADAADVPAAGPFVPNSYDATFMMALAIEKAGSADRSAISGALLSLIHI
;
A
#
# COMPACT_ATOMS: atom_id res chain seq x y z
N MET A 1 -1.97 -15.14 -83.51
CA MET A 1 -2.69 -15.41 -82.26
C MET A 1 -1.64 -15.45 -81.14
N LYS A 2 -1.47 -14.32 -80.43
CA LYS A 2 -0.52 -14.22 -79.31
C LYS A 2 -1.35 -14.24 -77.98
N LYS A 3 -1.19 -15.29 -77.21
CA LYS A 3 -1.76 -15.36 -75.84
C LYS A 3 -0.79 -14.67 -74.89
N GLN A 4 -1.19 -13.56 -74.33
CA GLN A 4 -0.50 -12.92 -73.16
C GLN A 4 -0.95 -13.58 -71.92
N LEU A 5 -0.02 -14.23 -71.18
CA LEU A 5 -0.19 -14.67 -69.80
C LEU A 5 0.07 -13.45 -68.94
N ALA A 6 -0.96 -12.95 -68.24
CA ALA A 6 -0.81 -12.02 -67.13
C ALA A 6 -0.57 -12.79 -65.87
N ALA A 7 0.66 -12.77 -65.35
CA ALA A 7 1.00 -13.27 -64.03
C ALA A 7 0.69 -12.19 -62.98
N GLY A 8 -0.42 -12.35 -62.26
CA GLY A 8 -0.76 -11.51 -61.13
C GLY A 8 0.10 -11.88 -59.89
N LEU A 9 1.05 -10.99 -59.55
CA LEU A 9 1.84 -11.08 -58.32
C LEU A 9 0.98 -10.54 -57.16
N ALA A 10 0.34 -11.46 -56.40
CA ALA A 10 -0.34 -11.11 -55.18
C ALA A 10 0.73 -10.90 -54.08
N CYS A 11 1.09 -9.64 -53.80
CA CYS A 11 1.84 -9.27 -52.61
C CYS A 11 0.94 -9.47 -51.37
N TYR A 12 1.08 -10.59 -50.68
CA TYR A 12 0.60 -10.71 -49.31
C TYR A 12 1.49 -9.80 -48.42
N MET A 13 1.02 -8.61 -48.13
CA MET A 13 1.55 -7.84 -47.00
C MET A 13 1.14 -8.58 -45.73
N LEU A 14 2.06 -9.33 -45.13
CA LEU A 14 1.98 -9.73 -43.73
C LEU A 14 2.08 -8.43 -42.94
N ALA A 15 0.95 -7.85 -42.58
CA ALA A 15 0.90 -6.84 -41.54
C ALA A 15 1.25 -7.56 -40.26
N THR A 16 2.51 -7.53 -39.83
CA THR A 16 2.88 -7.80 -38.48
C THR A 16 2.23 -6.70 -37.63
N THR A 17 1.11 -7.00 -36.99
CA THR A 17 0.56 -6.14 -35.98
C THR A 17 1.59 -6.11 -34.87
N VAL A 18 2.35 -5.02 -34.77
CA VAL A 18 3.13 -4.73 -33.55
C VAL A 18 2.08 -4.44 -32.49
N GLN A 19 1.83 -5.41 -31.65
CA GLN A 19 0.94 -5.26 -30.52
C GLN A 19 1.64 -4.37 -29.51
N ALA A 20 0.93 -3.38 -28.96
CA ALA A 20 1.50 -2.45 -27.99
C ALA A 20 1.72 -3.16 -26.67
N ASP A 21 2.79 -2.80 -25.97
CA ASP A 21 3.07 -3.30 -24.63
C ASP A 21 1.90 -3.05 -23.67
N VAL A 22 1.69 -3.94 -22.72
CA VAL A 22 0.70 -3.78 -21.64
C VAL A 22 1.28 -2.88 -20.55
N VAL A 23 0.75 -1.69 -20.42
CA VAL A 23 1.25 -0.69 -19.46
C VAL A 23 0.36 -0.67 -18.22
N VAL A 24 0.98 -0.85 -17.04
CA VAL A 24 0.33 -0.75 -15.72
C VAL A 24 0.90 0.44 -14.96
N GLY A 25 0.03 1.23 -14.33
CA GLY A 25 0.42 2.39 -13.53
C GLY A 25 0.88 1.97 -12.13
N ASN A 26 1.94 2.62 -11.62
CA ASN A 26 2.43 2.36 -10.27
C ASN A 26 2.71 3.69 -9.54
N PRO A 27 1.68 4.29 -8.92
CA PRO A 27 1.78 5.55 -8.19
C PRO A 27 2.20 5.31 -6.73
N MET A 28 3.44 4.87 -6.53
CA MET A 28 3.99 4.68 -5.17
C MET A 28 4.30 6.03 -4.50
N ALA A 29 4.51 6.01 -3.18
CA ALA A 29 4.91 7.19 -2.41
C ALA A 29 6.45 7.20 -2.26
N VAL A 30 7.16 7.41 -3.36
CA VAL A 30 8.64 7.39 -3.36
C VAL A 30 9.24 8.61 -2.67
N THR A 31 8.47 9.69 -2.57
CA THR A 31 8.72 10.82 -1.65
C THR A 31 7.55 10.95 -0.67
N GLY A 32 7.66 11.87 0.29
CA GLY A 32 6.63 12.09 1.31
C GLY A 32 7.03 11.53 2.69
N PRO A 33 6.07 11.08 3.51
CA PRO A 33 6.32 10.80 4.93
C PRO A 33 6.91 9.42 5.23
N ILE A 34 7.05 8.50 4.24
CA ILE A 34 7.45 7.09 4.47
C ILE A 34 8.37 6.52 3.39
N PRO A 35 9.37 7.26 2.87
CA PRO A 35 10.18 6.79 1.74
C PRO A 35 10.96 5.49 2.04
N ASP A 36 11.49 5.32 3.26
CA ASP A 36 12.23 4.12 3.65
C ASP A 36 11.37 2.85 3.66
N LEU A 37 10.09 2.99 4.04
CA LEU A 37 9.12 1.90 3.98
C LEU A 37 8.75 1.54 2.53
N VAL A 38 8.70 2.53 1.64
CA VAL A 38 8.25 2.37 0.25
C VAL A 38 9.36 1.86 -0.68
N ALA A 39 10.62 2.23 -0.44
CA ALA A 39 11.72 1.85 -1.32
C ALA A 39 11.82 0.32 -1.58
N PRO A 40 11.74 -0.57 -0.56
CA PRO A 40 11.75 -2.01 -0.80
C PRO A 40 10.47 -2.53 -1.51
N MET A 41 9.32 -1.86 -1.33
CA MET A 41 8.10 -2.21 -2.07
C MET A 41 8.26 -1.92 -3.57
N VAL A 42 8.89 -0.79 -3.92
CA VAL A 42 9.21 -0.45 -5.33
C VAL A 42 10.15 -1.50 -5.93
N ALA A 43 11.19 -1.91 -5.19
CA ALA A 43 12.11 -2.96 -5.64
C ALA A 43 11.38 -4.31 -5.89
N ALA A 44 10.38 -4.63 -5.07
CA ALA A 44 9.56 -5.83 -5.27
C ALA A 44 8.67 -5.73 -6.52
N VAL A 45 8.13 -4.56 -6.84
CA VAL A 45 7.39 -4.32 -8.10
C VAL A 45 8.33 -4.45 -9.31
N ASP A 46 9.57 -3.89 -9.25
CA ASP A 46 10.57 -4.02 -10.31
C ASP A 46 10.96 -5.49 -10.53
N LEU A 47 11.12 -6.25 -9.44
CA LEU A 47 11.40 -7.68 -9.50
C LEU A 47 10.25 -8.46 -10.16
N ALA A 48 9.00 -8.11 -9.83
CA ALA A 48 7.84 -8.73 -10.45
C ALA A 48 7.76 -8.42 -11.95
N GLU A 49 7.94 -7.16 -12.36
CA GLU A 49 7.98 -6.76 -13.77
C GLU A 49 9.05 -7.54 -14.55
N LYS A 50 10.25 -7.67 -13.97
CA LYS A 50 11.34 -8.46 -14.54
C LYS A 50 10.92 -9.92 -14.73
N HIS A 51 10.41 -10.57 -13.69
CA HIS A 51 10.04 -11.99 -13.74
C HIS A 51 8.88 -12.26 -14.70
N ILE A 52 7.87 -11.37 -14.79
CA ILE A 52 6.78 -11.46 -15.74
C ILE A 52 7.32 -11.48 -17.16
N ASN A 53 8.30 -10.65 -17.47
CA ASN A 53 8.87 -10.54 -18.81
C ASN A 53 9.90 -11.64 -19.14
N GLU A 54 10.62 -12.20 -18.15
CA GLU A 54 11.63 -13.26 -18.35
C GLU A 54 11.01 -14.63 -18.67
N GLN A 55 9.80 -14.91 -18.23
CA GLN A 55 9.11 -16.20 -18.46
C GLN A 55 8.60 -16.39 -19.90
N GLY A 56 9.12 -15.65 -20.85
CA GLY A 56 8.77 -15.77 -22.26
C GLY A 56 7.54 -14.97 -22.68
N GLY A 57 7.16 -14.01 -21.84
CA GLY A 57 5.94 -13.23 -21.95
C GLY A 57 4.75 -14.01 -21.38
N MET A 58 4.14 -13.50 -20.32
CA MET A 58 2.88 -14.03 -19.80
C MET A 58 1.75 -13.92 -20.83
N PHE A 59 1.91 -13.04 -21.81
CA PHE A 59 0.89 -12.80 -22.82
C PHE A 59 1.16 -13.70 -24.03
N ALA A 60 0.18 -14.51 -24.39
CA ALA A 60 0.24 -15.42 -25.54
C ALA A 60 0.55 -14.69 -26.85
N SER A 61 0.32 -13.40 -26.92
CA SER A 61 0.58 -12.48 -28.02
C SER A 61 2.01 -11.94 -28.06
N GLY A 62 2.82 -12.12 -26.99
CA GLY A 62 4.23 -11.70 -26.93
C GLY A 62 4.45 -10.23 -26.56
N GLU A 63 3.45 -9.55 -26.02
CA GLU A 63 3.55 -8.20 -25.46
C GLU A 63 4.41 -8.21 -24.19
N LYS A 64 5.04 -7.07 -23.91
CA LYS A 64 5.74 -6.87 -22.63
C LYS A 64 4.80 -6.26 -21.60
N PHE A 65 4.99 -6.65 -20.36
CA PHE A 65 4.43 -5.99 -19.20
C PHE A 65 5.34 -4.83 -18.81
N VAL A 66 4.82 -3.61 -18.78
CA VAL A 66 5.57 -2.38 -18.50
C VAL A 66 4.94 -1.65 -17.33
N VAL A 67 5.74 -1.29 -16.35
CA VAL A 67 5.30 -0.53 -15.16
C VAL A 67 5.63 0.94 -15.32
N ALA A 68 4.60 1.77 -15.54
CA ALA A 68 4.73 3.22 -15.60
C ALA A 68 4.73 3.81 -14.19
N ARG A 69 5.84 4.45 -13.79
CA ARG A 69 6.04 5.01 -12.45
C ARG A 69 5.43 6.40 -12.30
N ALA A 70 4.87 6.66 -11.12
CA ALA A 70 4.46 7.98 -10.66
C ALA A 70 4.66 8.09 -9.15
N ASP A 71 4.70 9.29 -8.62
CA ASP A 71 4.85 9.56 -7.19
C ASP A 71 3.55 10.13 -6.64
N SER A 72 2.91 9.39 -5.72
CA SER A 72 1.71 9.85 -5.02
C SER A 72 2.02 10.66 -3.76
N GLN A 73 3.26 10.69 -3.32
CA GLN A 73 3.75 11.41 -2.13
C GLN A 73 3.01 11.05 -0.83
N CYS A 74 2.23 9.97 -0.81
CA CYS A 74 1.28 9.66 0.28
C CYS A 74 0.25 10.80 0.51
N ASP A 75 -0.01 11.59 -0.52
CA ASP A 75 -0.88 12.76 -0.48
C ASP A 75 -2.07 12.57 -1.41
N PRO A 76 -3.31 12.87 -0.96
CA PRO A 76 -4.52 12.71 -1.78
C PRO A 76 -4.49 13.49 -3.10
N VAL A 77 -4.02 14.73 -3.09
CA VAL A 77 -4.00 15.60 -4.27
C VAL A 77 -2.93 15.14 -5.26
N ALA A 78 -1.73 14.87 -4.77
CA ALA A 78 -0.63 14.36 -5.60
C ALA A 78 -0.99 12.99 -6.23
N ALA A 79 -1.71 12.13 -5.51
CA ALA A 79 -2.19 10.84 -6.03
C ALA A 79 -3.19 11.02 -7.17
N VAL A 80 -4.15 11.96 -7.03
CA VAL A 80 -5.12 12.28 -8.10
C VAL A 80 -4.39 12.77 -9.36
N ASP A 81 -3.42 13.67 -9.22
CA ASP A 81 -2.63 14.18 -10.36
C ASP A 81 -1.78 13.09 -11.01
N ALA A 82 -1.09 12.27 -10.20
CA ALA A 82 -0.26 11.17 -10.65
C ALA A 82 -1.08 10.14 -11.44
N VAL A 83 -2.23 9.72 -10.92
CA VAL A 83 -3.08 8.72 -11.56
C VAL A 83 -3.79 9.29 -12.79
N THR A 84 -4.18 10.55 -12.77
CA THR A 84 -4.71 11.25 -13.95
C THR A 84 -3.71 11.20 -15.13
N LYS A 85 -2.43 11.45 -14.84
CA LYS A 85 -1.37 11.34 -15.84
C LYS A 85 -1.16 9.91 -16.32
N LEU A 86 -1.13 8.95 -15.40
CA LEU A 86 -0.99 7.52 -15.75
C LEU A 86 -2.12 7.07 -16.68
N ILE A 87 -3.36 7.45 -16.41
CA ILE A 87 -4.53 7.05 -17.21
C ILE A 87 -4.58 7.76 -18.56
N ASN A 88 -4.36 9.08 -18.60
CA ASN A 88 -4.62 9.89 -19.79
C ASN A 88 -3.40 10.07 -20.69
N VAL A 89 -2.18 9.94 -20.17
CA VAL A 89 -0.93 10.11 -20.93
C VAL A 89 -0.23 8.79 -21.16
N ASN A 90 -0.07 7.98 -20.09
CA ASN A 90 0.57 6.66 -20.20
C ASN A 90 -0.40 5.56 -20.65
N MET A 91 -1.71 5.85 -20.73
CA MET A 91 -2.77 4.95 -21.21
C MET A 91 -2.78 3.60 -20.47
N VAL A 92 -2.54 3.64 -19.15
CA VAL A 92 -2.43 2.43 -18.33
C VAL A 92 -3.72 1.61 -18.33
N THR A 93 -3.55 0.30 -18.30
CA THR A 93 -4.62 -0.71 -18.29
C THR A 93 -5.19 -0.93 -16.88
N GLY A 94 -4.33 -0.88 -15.87
CA GLY A 94 -4.65 -1.02 -14.46
C GLY A 94 -3.64 -0.27 -13.59
N ILE A 95 -3.86 -0.24 -12.28
CA ILE A 95 -3.02 0.46 -11.32
C ILE A 95 -2.63 -0.51 -10.21
N VAL A 96 -1.33 -0.62 -9.92
CA VAL A 96 -0.74 -1.31 -8.77
C VAL A 96 -0.21 -0.27 -7.80
N GLY A 97 -0.86 -0.08 -6.70
CA GLY A 97 -0.72 1.04 -5.76
C GLY A 97 -2.02 1.87 -5.69
N PRO A 98 -2.02 3.06 -5.09
CA PRO A 98 -1.02 3.66 -4.22
C PRO A 98 -0.72 2.87 -2.93
N VAL A 99 0.21 3.38 -2.13
CA VAL A 99 0.59 2.81 -0.84
C VAL A 99 -0.35 3.26 0.28
N CYS A 100 -0.62 4.56 0.37
CA CYS A 100 -1.33 5.19 1.47
C CYS A 100 -2.86 5.20 1.25
N SER A 101 -3.63 4.98 2.33
CA SER A 101 -5.09 4.83 2.24
C SER A 101 -5.79 6.07 1.69
N GLY A 102 -5.49 7.28 2.21
CA GLY A 102 -6.08 8.53 1.70
C GLY A 102 -5.75 8.79 0.23
N ALA A 103 -4.51 8.51 -0.19
CA ALA A 103 -4.10 8.60 -1.59
C ALA A 103 -4.87 7.60 -2.47
N THR A 104 -5.10 6.37 -1.97
CA THR A 104 -5.85 5.33 -2.68
C THR A 104 -7.32 5.71 -2.83
N ILE A 105 -7.96 6.18 -1.76
CA ILE A 105 -9.38 6.60 -1.76
C ILE A 105 -9.57 7.79 -2.71
N ALA A 106 -8.78 8.85 -2.55
CA ALA A 106 -8.95 10.07 -3.34
C ALA A 106 -8.78 9.84 -4.86
N GLN A 107 -7.72 9.13 -5.27
CA GLN A 107 -7.52 8.83 -6.69
C GLN A 107 -8.59 7.86 -7.23
N ALA A 108 -9.06 6.90 -6.39
CA ALA A 108 -10.07 5.96 -6.82
C ALA A 108 -11.40 6.66 -7.10
N GLU A 109 -11.89 7.45 -6.16
CA GLU A 109 -13.16 8.17 -6.30
C GLU A 109 -13.13 9.21 -7.44
N SER A 110 -12.01 9.94 -7.54
CA SER A 110 -11.93 11.07 -8.48
C SER A 110 -11.49 10.67 -9.89
N VAL A 111 -10.74 9.56 -10.06
CA VAL A 111 -10.07 9.26 -11.33
C VAL A 111 -10.29 7.82 -11.79
N SER A 112 -9.82 6.80 -11.03
CA SER A 112 -9.76 5.44 -11.56
C SER A 112 -11.16 4.79 -11.69
N ILE A 113 -12.06 4.98 -10.72
CA ILE A 113 -13.45 4.48 -10.81
C ILE A 113 -14.19 5.15 -11.97
N PRO A 114 -14.23 6.49 -12.11
CA PRO A 114 -14.84 7.14 -13.26
C PRO A 114 -14.26 6.71 -14.62
N ALA A 115 -12.98 6.37 -14.67
CA ALA A 115 -12.31 5.89 -15.87
C ALA A 115 -12.47 4.38 -16.13
N GLY A 116 -13.12 3.64 -15.22
CA GLY A 116 -13.24 2.18 -15.29
C GLY A 116 -11.91 1.43 -15.14
N VAL A 117 -10.93 2.02 -14.46
CA VAL A 117 -9.59 1.45 -14.28
C VAL A 117 -9.49 0.76 -12.93
N VAL A 118 -9.10 -0.50 -12.95
CA VAL A 118 -8.87 -1.28 -11.72
C VAL A 118 -7.66 -0.75 -10.95
N THR A 119 -7.84 -0.54 -9.67
CA THR A 119 -6.78 -0.21 -8.71
C THR A 119 -6.57 -1.39 -7.75
N LEU A 120 -5.34 -1.89 -7.66
CA LEU A 120 -4.91 -2.90 -6.69
C LEU A 120 -3.84 -2.30 -5.79
N SER A 121 -4.23 -1.81 -4.61
CA SER A 121 -3.28 -1.26 -3.64
C SER A 121 -2.44 -2.37 -3.01
N VAL A 122 -1.16 -2.07 -2.79
CA VAL A 122 -0.19 -3.00 -2.21
C VAL A 122 -0.21 -2.99 -0.68
N SER A 123 -0.67 -1.89 -0.06
CA SER A 123 -0.59 -1.69 1.40
C SER A 123 -1.70 -0.85 2.01
N ALA A 124 -2.50 -0.12 1.23
CA ALA A 124 -3.58 0.70 1.77
C ALA A 124 -4.58 -0.17 2.56
N SER A 125 -4.65 0.03 3.87
CA SER A 125 -5.25 -0.89 4.81
C SER A 125 -6.50 -0.35 5.52
N SER A 126 -6.81 0.96 5.38
CA SER A 126 -7.99 1.58 6.00
C SER A 126 -9.27 0.78 5.75
N PRO A 127 -10.12 0.57 6.77
CA PRO A 127 -11.44 -0.04 6.58
C PRO A 127 -12.34 0.72 5.60
N ALA A 128 -12.14 2.03 5.43
CA ALA A 128 -12.89 2.85 4.51
C ALA A 128 -12.82 2.35 3.06
N ILE A 129 -11.69 1.77 2.65
CA ILE A 129 -11.53 1.21 1.29
C ILE A 129 -12.53 0.07 1.02
N SER A 130 -12.83 -0.77 2.02
CA SER A 130 -13.82 -1.84 1.88
C SER A 130 -15.26 -1.35 1.80
N ASN A 131 -15.50 -0.10 2.22
CA ASN A 131 -16.82 0.50 2.32
C ASN A 131 -17.09 1.54 1.22
N MET A 132 -16.21 1.65 0.21
CA MET A 132 -16.39 2.57 -0.91
C MET A 132 -17.59 2.15 -1.75
N GLU A 133 -18.61 3.03 -1.87
CA GLU A 133 -19.91 2.71 -2.51
C GLU A 133 -19.78 2.26 -3.97
N ASN A 134 -18.82 2.81 -4.72
CA ASN A 134 -18.64 2.52 -6.15
C ASN A 134 -17.33 1.76 -6.43
N GLY A 135 -16.67 1.25 -5.39
CA GLY A 135 -15.34 0.64 -5.51
C GLY A 135 -15.32 -0.88 -5.46
N THR A 136 -16.45 -1.54 -5.25
CA THR A 136 -16.51 -2.99 -4.99
C THR A 136 -15.88 -3.85 -6.07
N ASP A 137 -15.94 -3.41 -7.31
CA ASP A 137 -15.45 -4.15 -8.47
C ASP A 137 -14.20 -3.51 -9.13
N LEU A 138 -13.73 -2.39 -8.63
CA LEU A 138 -12.63 -1.63 -9.22
C LEU A 138 -11.50 -1.29 -8.26
N VAL A 139 -11.71 -1.41 -6.94
CA VAL A 139 -10.69 -1.12 -5.93
C VAL A 139 -10.44 -2.35 -5.08
N PHE A 140 -9.21 -2.82 -5.14
CA PHE A 140 -8.72 -4.01 -4.45
C PHE A 140 -7.46 -3.70 -3.65
N ARG A 141 -7.11 -4.58 -2.71
CA ARG A 141 -5.85 -4.54 -1.99
C ARG A 141 -5.29 -5.94 -1.75
N SER A 142 -3.98 -6.07 -1.76
CA SER A 142 -3.27 -7.29 -1.37
C SER A 142 -2.93 -7.34 0.12
N ALA A 143 -3.08 -6.20 0.83
CA ALA A 143 -2.88 -6.11 2.27
C ALA A 143 -4.15 -6.41 3.06
N ALA A 144 -3.99 -6.92 4.30
CA ALA A 144 -5.11 -7.07 5.23
C ALA A 144 -5.67 -5.71 5.66
N SER A 145 -6.94 -5.70 6.09
CA SER A 145 -7.59 -4.50 6.61
C SER A 145 -7.15 -4.18 8.04
N ASP A 146 -7.04 -2.89 8.37
CA ASP A 146 -6.83 -2.40 9.75
C ASP A 146 -7.99 -2.76 10.69
N ALA A 147 -9.12 -3.20 10.13
CA ALA A 147 -10.18 -3.83 10.93
C ALA A 147 -9.67 -5.06 11.71
N TYR A 148 -8.60 -5.71 11.23
CA TYR A 148 -7.93 -6.82 11.93
C TYR A 148 -6.72 -6.33 12.73
N GLN A 149 -5.88 -5.46 12.16
CA GLN A 149 -4.68 -4.96 12.82
C GLN A 149 -5.01 -4.15 14.08
N GLY A 150 -6.03 -3.31 14.05
CA GLY A 150 -6.48 -2.56 15.22
C GLY A 150 -6.97 -3.46 16.37
N VAL A 151 -7.65 -4.58 16.06
CA VAL A 151 -8.04 -5.58 17.05
C VAL A 151 -6.82 -6.28 17.64
N ALA A 152 -5.91 -6.76 16.80
CA ALA A 152 -4.68 -7.43 17.23
C ALA A 152 -3.81 -6.52 18.10
N LEU A 153 -3.74 -5.22 17.77
CA LEU A 153 -3.01 -4.24 18.57
C LEU A 153 -3.67 -4.01 19.94
N ALA A 154 -5.01 -4.03 20.02
CA ALA A 154 -5.73 -3.93 21.28
C ALA A 154 -5.49 -5.18 22.15
N GLU A 155 -5.52 -6.38 21.58
CA GLU A 155 -5.18 -7.64 22.26
C GLU A 155 -3.73 -7.62 22.77
N LEU A 156 -2.80 -7.14 21.97
CA LEU A 156 -1.40 -6.98 22.35
C LEU A 156 -1.24 -6.02 23.52
N ALA A 157 -1.90 -4.86 23.51
CA ALA A 157 -1.88 -3.92 24.62
C ALA A 157 -2.40 -4.55 25.92
N MET A 158 -3.53 -5.24 25.85
CA MET A 158 -4.10 -5.97 27.00
C MET A 158 -3.16 -7.07 27.50
N SER A 159 -2.51 -7.82 26.62
CA SER A 159 -1.55 -8.89 26.98
C SER A 159 -0.30 -8.35 27.66
N LYS A 160 0.09 -7.11 27.36
CA LYS A 160 1.18 -6.39 28.04
C LYS A 160 0.76 -5.80 29.40
N GLY A 161 -0.51 -5.98 29.80
CA GLY A 161 -1.05 -5.46 31.05
C GLY A 161 -1.44 -3.97 31.00
N ILE A 162 -1.46 -3.37 29.85
CA ILE A 162 -1.93 -1.99 29.65
C ILE A 162 -3.44 -1.97 29.88
N LYS A 163 -3.91 -1.19 30.86
CA LYS A 163 -5.32 -1.08 31.21
C LYS A 163 -5.92 0.28 30.90
N ASP A 164 -5.09 1.27 30.78
CA ASP A 164 -5.44 2.63 30.39
C ASP A 164 -4.42 3.14 29.37
N ILE A 165 -4.89 3.90 28.39
CA ILE A 165 -4.06 4.39 27.29
C ILE A 165 -4.67 5.66 26.69
N ALA A 166 -3.83 6.65 26.37
CA ALA A 166 -4.20 7.74 25.50
C ALA A 166 -3.99 7.32 24.04
N VAL A 167 -4.78 7.84 23.13
CA VAL A 167 -4.70 7.61 21.71
C VAL A 167 -4.46 8.94 21.00
N SER A 168 -3.42 9.01 20.20
CA SER A 168 -3.14 10.12 19.30
C SER A 168 -3.04 9.60 17.86
N TYR A 169 -3.76 10.23 16.94
CA TYR A 169 -3.74 9.83 15.54
C TYR A 169 -3.64 11.03 14.60
N ALA A 170 -2.85 10.90 13.54
CA ALA A 170 -2.80 11.89 12.49
C ALA A 170 -4.15 11.96 11.76
N ASN A 171 -4.57 13.18 11.40
CA ASN A 171 -5.84 13.43 10.75
C ASN A 171 -5.79 13.05 9.26
N ASP A 172 -5.73 11.73 8.99
CA ASP A 172 -5.79 11.12 7.67
C ASP A 172 -6.55 9.78 7.72
N ASP A 173 -6.96 9.26 6.55
CA ASP A 173 -7.82 8.07 6.45
C ASP A 173 -7.21 6.77 7.01
N TYR A 174 -5.88 6.62 6.96
CA TYR A 174 -5.20 5.46 7.52
C TYR A 174 -5.17 5.53 9.05
N ASN A 175 -4.58 6.61 9.57
CA ASN A 175 -4.33 6.75 11.00
C ASN A 175 -5.63 6.89 11.80
N ALA A 176 -6.62 7.61 11.29
CA ALA A 176 -7.94 7.70 11.90
C ALA A 176 -8.67 6.34 11.88
N GLY A 177 -8.60 5.61 10.76
CA GLY A 177 -9.26 4.31 10.61
C GLY A 177 -8.74 3.26 11.60
N ILE A 178 -7.43 3.10 11.72
CA ILE A 178 -6.84 2.13 12.65
C ILE A 178 -7.02 2.57 14.11
N ALA A 179 -6.94 3.87 14.40
CA ALA A 179 -7.17 4.40 15.75
C ALA A 179 -8.60 4.13 16.23
N GLU A 180 -9.60 4.29 15.37
CA GLU A 180 -11.00 3.98 15.69
C GLU A 180 -11.17 2.50 16.05
N VAL A 181 -10.64 1.58 15.20
CA VAL A 181 -10.74 0.14 15.45
C VAL A 181 -10.02 -0.24 16.74
N PHE A 182 -8.82 0.28 16.95
CA PHE A 182 -8.05 0.05 18.17
C PHE A 182 -8.82 0.50 19.42
N ALA A 183 -9.26 1.77 19.45
CA ALA A 183 -9.92 2.34 20.62
C ALA A 183 -11.21 1.59 20.98
N LYS A 184 -12.02 1.25 19.96
CA LYS A 184 -13.25 0.47 20.14
C LYS A 184 -12.98 -0.94 20.67
N SER A 185 -11.98 -1.62 20.13
CA SER A 185 -11.62 -2.98 20.51
C SER A 185 -11.01 -3.02 21.92
N PHE A 186 -10.11 -2.10 22.23
CA PHE A 186 -9.49 -1.98 23.55
C PHE A 186 -10.53 -1.72 24.64
N ALA A 187 -11.49 -0.81 24.39
CA ALA A 187 -12.59 -0.56 25.31
C ALA A 187 -13.51 -1.78 25.48
N ALA A 188 -13.81 -2.51 24.39
CA ALA A 188 -14.62 -3.74 24.45
C ALA A 188 -13.95 -4.86 25.26
N MET A 189 -12.62 -4.89 25.34
CA MET A 189 -11.83 -5.81 26.16
C MET A 189 -11.68 -5.35 27.63
N GLY A 190 -12.32 -4.22 28.00
CA GLY A 190 -12.30 -3.68 29.36
C GLY A 190 -11.14 -2.70 29.63
N GLY A 191 -10.41 -2.30 28.59
CA GLY A 191 -9.43 -1.23 28.67
C GLY A 191 -10.09 0.14 28.73
N LYS A 192 -9.38 1.14 29.27
CA LYS A 192 -9.84 2.52 29.38
C LYS A 192 -9.07 3.41 28.39
N ILE A 193 -9.77 4.04 27.47
CA ILE A 193 -9.23 5.14 26.67
C ILE A 193 -9.29 6.42 27.51
N THR A 194 -8.15 7.00 27.85
CA THR A 194 -8.05 8.21 28.70
C THR A 194 -8.19 9.48 27.89
N SER A 195 -7.75 9.48 26.64
CA SER A 195 -7.91 10.53 25.64
C SER A 195 -7.89 9.90 24.25
N ASN A 196 -8.57 10.50 23.27
CA ASN A 196 -8.57 10.04 21.88
C ASN A 196 -8.60 11.28 20.97
N GLU A 197 -7.42 11.72 20.56
CA GLU A 197 -7.22 13.03 19.95
C GLU A 197 -6.58 12.94 18.57
N ALA A 198 -7.23 13.59 17.60
CA ALA A 198 -6.62 13.82 16.30
C ALA A 198 -5.55 14.92 16.40
N HIS A 199 -4.46 14.74 15.67
CA HIS A 199 -3.47 15.79 15.50
C HIS A 199 -3.24 16.06 14.01
N GLU A 200 -2.98 17.33 13.68
CA GLU A 200 -2.59 17.70 12.32
C GLU A 200 -1.16 17.21 12.04
N PRO A 201 -0.90 16.60 10.88
CA PRO A 201 0.45 16.19 10.50
C PRO A 201 1.40 17.38 10.29
N ASN A 202 2.70 17.12 10.26
CA ASN A 202 3.75 18.07 9.92
C ASN A 202 3.88 19.30 10.84
N LYS A 203 3.39 19.22 12.09
CA LYS A 203 3.62 20.28 13.07
C LYS A 203 5.06 20.26 13.59
N ALA A 204 5.63 21.44 13.81
CA ALA A 204 6.97 21.57 14.40
C ALA A 204 7.01 21.14 15.90
N SER A 205 5.85 21.10 16.57
CA SER A 205 5.75 20.67 17.97
C SER A 205 4.35 20.18 18.30
N TYR A 206 4.28 19.13 19.10
CA TYR A 206 3.06 18.52 19.65
C TYR A 206 2.99 18.60 21.18
N ARG A 207 3.79 19.50 21.81
CA ARG A 207 3.85 19.62 23.28
C ARG A 207 2.51 19.98 23.91
N ALA A 208 1.67 20.75 23.21
CA ALA A 208 0.34 21.10 23.70
C ALA A 208 -0.61 19.91 23.67
N GLU A 209 -0.62 19.14 22.61
CA GLU A 209 -1.40 17.89 22.47
C GLU A 209 -0.94 16.86 23.51
N VAL A 210 0.37 16.66 23.63
CA VAL A 210 0.98 15.77 24.63
C VAL A 210 0.58 16.15 26.05
N ALA A 211 0.64 17.45 26.40
CA ALA A 211 0.24 17.92 27.72
C ALA A 211 -1.26 17.67 28.02
N THR A 212 -2.11 17.81 27.01
CA THR A 212 -3.55 17.54 27.14
C THR A 212 -3.83 16.06 27.37
N MET A 213 -3.15 15.18 26.62
CA MET A 213 -3.36 13.72 26.67
C MET A 213 -2.71 13.04 27.88
N GLY A 214 -1.60 13.59 28.39
CA GLY A 214 -0.77 12.97 29.43
C GLY A 214 -1.38 12.94 30.84
N ALA A 215 -2.53 13.58 31.04
CA ALA A 215 -3.14 13.67 32.38
C ALA A 215 -3.76 12.37 32.91
N GLY A 216 -3.87 11.32 32.09
CA GLY A 216 -4.66 10.13 32.43
C GLY A 216 -3.99 8.79 32.27
N SER A 217 -2.83 8.70 31.66
CA SER A 217 -2.10 7.45 31.42
C SER A 217 -0.65 7.72 31.05
N ASP A 218 0.27 6.83 31.45
CA ASP A 218 1.67 6.82 31.01
C ASP A 218 1.85 6.07 29.66
N ASN A 219 0.76 5.55 29.09
CA ASN A 219 0.75 4.76 27.87
C ASN A 219 0.12 5.57 26.73
N LEU A 220 0.75 5.57 25.54
CA LEU A 220 0.29 6.26 24.35
C LEU A 220 0.22 5.32 23.15
N ALA A 221 -0.95 5.20 22.54
CA ALA A 221 -1.08 4.67 21.20
C ALA A 221 -0.85 5.79 20.19
N VAL A 222 0.16 5.61 19.30
CA VAL A 222 0.55 6.58 18.29
C VAL A 222 0.23 6.02 16.93
N PHE A 223 -0.72 6.62 16.25
CA PHE A 223 -1.05 6.34 14.85
C PHE A 223 -0.66 7.54 14.00
N ALA A 224 0.47 7.42 13.32
CA ALA A 224 1.04 8.46 12.49
C ALA A 224 1.99 7.85 11.46
N TYR A 225 2.34 8.60 10.44
CA TYR A 225 3.52 8.31 9.65
C TYR A 225 4.73 8.95 10.31
N TYR A 226 5.86 8.23 10.37
CA TYR A 226 7.07 8.69 11.05
C TYR A 226 7.55 10.05 10.56
N GLY A 227 7.55 10.29 9.23
CA GLY A 227 8.04 11.53 8.61
C GLY A 227 7.04 12.68 8.58
N SER A 228 5.77 12.46 8.93
CA SER A 228 4.75 13.53 8.96
C SER A 228 4.32 13.95 10.37
N GLY A 229 5.17 13.75 11.36
CA GLY A 229 4.93 14.21 12.72
C GLY A 229 5.03 13.13 13.79
N GLY A 230 4.98 11.84 13.43
CA GLY A 230 5.04 10.73 14.39
C GLY A 230 6.28 10.76 15.27
N ILE A 231 7.47 10.97 14.68
CA ILE A 231 8.73 11.12 15.43
C ILE A 231 8.69 12.34 16.34
N THR A 232 8.21 13.48 15.86
CA THR A 232 8.13 14.71 16.64
C THR A 232 7.18 14.57 17.82
N LEU A 233 6.03 13.90 17.64
CA LEU A 233 5.08 13.62 18.69
C LEU A 233 5.68 12.73 19.78
N MET A 234 6.30 11.60 19.39
CA MET A 234 6.94 10.69 20.34
C MET A 234 8.10 11.38 21.09
N ARG A 235 8.92 12.15 20.39
CA ARG A 235 10.00 12.93 21.03
C ARG A 235 9.45 13.92 22.05
N ASN A 236 8.41 14.65 21.74
CA ASN A 236 7.78 15.59 22.68
C ASN A 236 7.15 14.87 23.88
N ALA A 237 6.58 13.69 23.65
CA ALA A 237 6.03 12.84 24.72
C ALA A 237 7.13 12.38 25.70
N LEU A 238 8.27 11.94 25.20
CA LEU A 238 9.43 11.54 25.99
C LEU A 238 10.08 12.72 26.72
N GLU A 239 10.34 13.83 26.04
CA GLU A 239 10.97 15.03 26.60
C GLU A 239 10.16 15.66 27.72
N THR A 240 8.84 15.59 27.65
CA THR A 240 7.95 16.09 28.72
C THR A 240 7.76 15.12 29.85
N GLY A 241 8.15 13.85 29.66
CA GLY A 241 7.88 12.77 30.62
C GLY A 241 6.40 12.41 30.76
N ALA A 242 5.56 12.85 29.79
CA ALA A 242 4.13 12.60 29.84
C ALA A 242 3.78 11.13 29.54
N PHE A 243 4.61 10.46 28.74
CA PHE A 243 4.42 9.07 28.35
C PHE A 243 5.74 8.31 28.39
N SER A 244 5.68 7.04 28.80
CA SER A 244 6.84 6.15 28.89
C SER A 244 6.68 4.86 28.08
N THR A 245 5.45 4.52 27.66
CA THR A 245 5.13 3.33 26.87
C THR A 245 4.41 3.74 25.59
N PHE A 246 4.87 3.20 24.48
CA PHE A 246 4.31 3.50 23.17
C PHE A 246 3.88 2.23 22.44
N ILE A 247 2.70 2.24 21.87
CA ILE A 247 2.25 1.23 20.90
C ILE A 247 1.77 1.92 19.64
N GLY A 248 1.79 1.22 18.51
CA GLY A 248 1.34 1.79 17.26
C GLY A 248 1.41 0.79 16.10
N ALA A 249 1.33 1.32 14.89
CA ALA A 249 1.27 0.53 13.68
C ALA A 249 2.46 0.80 12.74
N ASP A 250 2.43 0.18 11.57
CA ASP A 250 3.52 0.15 10.59
C ASP A 250 3.92 1.52 10.02
N GLY A 251 3.04 2.51 10.06
CA GLY A 251 3.40 3.89 9.70
C GLY A 251 4.56 4.49 10.51
N MET A 252 4.89 3.87 11.66
CA MET A 252 6.02 4.22 12.52
C MET A 252 7.21 3.26 12.39
N LEU A 253 7.17 2.26 11.51
CA LEU A 253 8.24 1.28 11.33
C LEU A 253 9.30 1.81 10.36
N ALA A 254 10.31 2.49 10.90
CA ALA A 254 11.46 2.96 10.15
C ALA A 254 12.72 3.00 10.99
N GLN A 255 13.88 2.83 10.36
CA GLN A 255 15.17 3.05 11.00
C GLN A 255 15.30 4.49 11.50
N GLU A 256 14.74 5.44 10.77
CA GLU A 256 14.71 6.86 11.12
C GLU A 256 14.10 7.12 12.51
N VAL A 257 13.09 6.35 12.93
CA VAL A 257 12.51 6.44 14.28
C VAL A 257 13.57 6.11 15.34
N ILE A 258 14.36 5.06 15.11
CA ILE A 258 15.45 4.67 16.01
C ILE A 258 16.54 5.72 16.03
N ASP A 259 16.94 6.22 14.87
CA ASP A 259 18.03 7.19 14.71
C ASP A 259 17.71 8.55 15.33
N GLN A 260 16.44 8.98 15.26
CA GLN A 260 16.03 10.30 15.75
C GLN A 260 15.55 10.30 17.21
N ILE A 261 15.05 9.19 17.73
CA ILE A 261 14.57 9.08 19.13
C ILE A 261 15.63 8.48 20.04
N GLY A 262 16.48 7.61 19.50
CA GLY A 262 17.46 6.82 20.25
C GLY A 262 16.90 5.49 20.73
N ALA A 263 17.63 4.41 20.47
CA ALA A 263 17.20 3.04 20.84
C ALA A 263 16.97 2.89 22.34
N GLU A 264 17.71 3.63 23.17
CA GLU A 264 17.60 3.64 24.63
C GLU A 264 16.22 4.17 25.11
N ASN A 265 15.58 5.02 24.33
CA ASN A 265 14.28 5.62 24.65
C ASN A 265 13.09 4.79 24.13
N LEU A 266 13.36 3.77 23.31
CA LEU A 266 12.35 2.94 22.66
C LEU A 266 12.11 1.58 23.36
N GLY A 267 12.72 1.34 24.52
CA GLY A 267 12.66 0.06 25.24
C GLY A 267 11.25 -0.43 25.57
N SER A 268 10.28 0.49 25.75
CA SER A 268 8.87 0.19 25.97
C SER A 268 7.98 0.51 24.77
N THR A 269 8.54 0.49 23.55
CA THR A 269 7.82 0.74 22.31
C THR A 269 7.52 -0.55 21.56
N THR A 270 6.33 -0.66 21.01
CA THR A 270 5.92 -1.81 20.18
C THR A 270 5.06 -1.34 19.03
N PHE A 271 5.51 -1.60 17.81
CA PHE A 271 4.71 -1.37 16.60
C PHE A 271 4.33 -2.71 15.97
N THR A 272 3.11 -2.78 15.42
CA THR A 272 2.62 -3.94 14.67
C THR A 272 2.65 -3.65 13.18
N THR A 273 2.78 -4.69 12.38
CA THR A 273 2.62 -4.64 10.92
C THR A 273 1.97 -5.91 10.43
N SER A 274 1.31 -5.82 9.28
CA SER A 274 0.89 -6.99 8.53
C SER A 274 2.12 -7.75 8.03
N THR A 275 2.11 -9.07 8.14
CA THR A 275 3.19 -9.93 7.66
C THR A 275 2.63 -11.19 7.03
N SER A 276 3.40 -11.79 6.12
CA SER A 276 3.11 -13.10 5.56
C SER A 276 3.50 -14.20 6.54
N ASP A 277 2.83 -15.37 6.44
CA ASP A 277 3.27 -16.56 7.17
C ASP A 277 4.64 -17.02 6.67
N GLN A 278 5.68 -16.68 7.43
CA GLN A 278 7.07 -16.99 7.09
C GLN A 278 7.40 -18.49 7.15
N SER A 279 6.52 -19.31 7.71
CA SER A 279 6.67 -20.78 7.74
C SER A 279 6.08 -21.45 6.49
N SER A 280 5.33 -20.72 5.67
CA SER A 280 4.68 -21.25 4.47
C SER A 280 5.67 -21.59 3.34
N ALA A 281 5.30 -22.56 2.52
CA ALA A 281 6.06 -22.89 1.30
C ALA A 281 6.09 -21.69 0.31
N GLY A 282 5.01 -20.91 0.26
CA GLY A 282 4.92 -19.70 -0.57
C GLY A 282 5.94 -18.66 -0.13
N PHE A 283 6.04 -18.37 1.17
CA PHE A 283 7.04 -17.42 1.68
C PHE A 283 8.47 -17.92 1.45
N THR A 284 8.72 -19.24 1.60
CA THR A 284 10.04 -19.82 1.31
C THR A 284 10.44 -19.62 -0.16
N ALA A 285 9.52 -19.83 -1.09
CA ALA A 285 9.76 -19.60 -2.51
C ALA A 285 9.99 -18.10 -2.81
N TRP A 286 9.15 -17.23 -2.28
CA TRP A 286 9.31 -15.77 -2.37
C TRP A 286 10.68 -15.32 -1.83
N LYS A 287 11.06 -15.80 -0.63
CA LYS A 287 12.33 -15.43 0.00
C LYS A 287 13.52 -15.77 -0.88
N ALA A 288 13.52 -16.91 -1.54
CA ALA A 288 14.60 -17.30 -2.46
C ALA A 288 14.71 -16.32 -3.65
N LEU A 289 13.60 -15.87 -4.20
CA LEU A 289 13.56 -14.88 -5.29
C LEU A 289 14.04 -13.50 -4.82
N ALA A 290 13.56 -13.08 -3.66
CA ALA A 290 13.89 -11.78 -3.06
C ALA A 290 15.38 -11.69 -2.68
N ASP A 291 15.92 -12.73 -2.01
CA ASP A 291 17.33 -12.80 -1.63
C ASP A 291 18.25 -12.77 -2.88
N ALA A 292 17.86 -13.45 -3.96
CA ALA A 292 18.62 -13.43 -5.23
C ALA A 292 18.66 -12.05 -5.91
N ALA A 293 17.71 -11.18 -5.56
CA ALA A 293 17.57 -9.83 -6.11
C ALA A 293 17.94 -8.72 -5.10
N ASP A 294 18.45 -9.09 -3.92
CA ASP A 294 18.76 -8.16 -2.82
C ASP A 294 17.54 -7.32 -2.37
N VAL A 295 16.34 -7.96 -2.37
CA VAL A 295 15.09 -7.35 -1.88
C VAL A 295 14.79 -7.89 -0.49
N PRO A 296 14.43 -7.03 0.51
CA PRO A 296 14.11 -7.48 1.87
C PRO A 296 12.83 -8.32 1.90
N ALA A 297 12.96 -9.64 1.89
CA ALA A 297 11.82 -10.57 1.75
C ALA A 297 10.73 -10.41 2.81
N ALA A 298 11.09 -10.07 4.05
CA ALA A 298 10.19 -9.92 5.18
C ALA A 298 9.83 -8.46 5.52
N GLY A 299 10.18 -7.52 4.66
CA GLY A 299 9.82 -6.10 4.84
C GLY A 299 8.29 -5.91 4.79
N PRO A 300 7.75 -4.94 5.54
CA PRO A 300 6.32 -4.62 5.50
C PRO A 300 5.83 -4.40 4.07
N PHE A 301 4.79 -5.12 3.67
CA PHE A 301 4.14 -5.06 2.36
C PHE A 301 5.03 -5.35 1.13
N VAL A 302 6.28 -5.78 1.33
CA VAL A 302 7.19 -6.13 0.22
C VAL A 302 6.69 -7.34 -0.56
N PRO A 303 6.31 -8.48 0.09
CA PRO A 303 5.66 -9.59 -0.61
C PRO A 303 4.37 -9.16 -1.31
N ASN A 304 3.55 -8.34 -0.63
CA ASN A 304 2.28 -7.85 -1.17
C ASN A 304 2.47 -7.03 -2.46
N SER A 305 3.56 -6.27 -2.56
CA SER A 305 3.88 -5.47 -3.74
C SER A 305 4.25 -6.34 -4.95
N TYR A 306 5.01 -7.40 -4.71
CA TYR A 306 5.32 -8.41 -5.72
C TYR A 306 4.06 -9.14 -6.18
N ASP A 307 3.28 -9.65 -5.22
CA ASP A 307 2.06 -10.42 -5.49
C ASP A 307 1.01 -9.57 -6.22
N ALA A 308 0.78 -8.32 -5.79
CA ALA A 308 -0.16 -7.42 -6.47
C ALA A 308 0.22 -7.18 -7.93
N THR A 309 1.51 -7.06 -8.23
CA THR A 309 1.99 -6.88 -9.59
C THR A 309 1.73 -8.12 -10.45
N PHE A 310 2.02 -9.31 -9.91
CA PHE A 310 1.70 -10.57 -10.57
C PHE A 310 0.19 -10.80 -10.72
N MET A 311 -0.60 -10.48 -9.69
CA MET A 311 -2.06 -10.61 -9.76
C MET A 311 -2.65 -9.73 -10.86
N MET A 312 -2.14 -8.51 -11.01
CA MET A 312 -2.57 -7.63 -12.10
C MET A 312 -2.21 -8.21 -13.47
N ALA A 313 -0.99 -8.72 -13.64
CA ALA A 313 -0.56 -9.36 -14.89
C ALA A 313 -1.39 -10.62 -15.20
N LEU A 314 -1.62 -11.49 -14.21
CA LEU A 314 -2.47 -12.69 -14.35
C LEU A 314 -3.92 -12.36 -14.68
N ALA A 315 -4.46 -11.26 -14.12
CA ALA A 315 -5.81 -10.80 -14.43
C ALA A 315 -5.93 -10.33 -15.88
N ILE A 316 -4.93 -9.62 -16.38
CA ILE A 316 -4.86 -9.19 -17.78
C ILE A 316 -4.74 -10.38 -18.73
N GLU A 317 -3.85 -11.35 -18.43
CA GLU A 317 -3.70 -12.58 -19.20
C GLU A 317 -5.00 -13.39 -19.21
N LYS A 318 -5.64 -13.57 -18.06
CA LYS A 318 -6.92 -14.27 -17.94
C LYS A 318 -8.04 -13.59 -18.69
N ALA A 319 -8.07 -12.26 -18.69
CA ALA A 319 -9.03 -11.48 -19.48
C ALA A 319 -8.83 -11.66 -20.99
N GLY A 320 -7.64 -12.08 -21.41
CA GLY A 320 -7.23 -12.18 -22.83
C GLY A 320 -7.25 -10.82 -23.54
N SER A 321 -7.21 -9.72 -22.78
CA SER A 321 -7.34 -8.37 -23.28
C SER A 321 -6.79 -7.36 -22.28
N ALA A 322 -6.17 -6.30 -22.77
CA ALA A 322 -5.83 -5.10 -22.01
C ALA A 322 -7.02 -4.14 -21.82
N ASP A 323 -8.24 -4.55 -22.16
CA ASP A 323 -9.46 -3.78 -21.93
C ASP A 323 -9.73 -3.69 -20.42
N ARG A 324 -9.84 -2.46 -19.93
CA ARG A 324 -10.06 -2.14 -18.51
C ARG A 324 -11.28 -2.84 -17.93
N SER A 325 -12.37 -2.96 -18.70
CA SER A 325 -13.61 -3.57 -18.26
C SER A 325 -13.52 -5.09 -18.04
N ALA A 326 -12.62 -5.76 -18.76
CA ALA A 326 -12.42 -7.20 -18.66
C ALA A 326 -11.56 -7.61 -17.45
N ILE A 327 -10.67 -6.72 -17.01
CA ILE A 327 -9.67 -7.00 -15.95
C ILE A 327 -10.33 -7.15 -14.58
N SER A 328 -11.32 -6.33 -14.26
CA SER A 328 -12.04 -6.39 -12.98
C SER A 328 -12.64 -7.78 -12.74
N GLY A 329 -13.40 -8.32 -13.68
CA GLY A 329 -13.98 -9.65 -13.58
C GLY A 329 -12.94 -10.76 -13.48
N ALA A 330 -11.83 -10.61 -14.21
CA ALA A 330 -10.72 -11.56 -14.13
C ALA A 330 -10.06 -11.52 -12.75
N LEU A 331 -9.81 -10.34 -12.19
CA LEU A 331 -9.20 -10.18 -10.86
C LEU A 331 -10.08 -10.76 -9.76
N LEU A 332 -11.39 -10.48 -9.76
CA LEU A 332 -12.36 -11.08 -8.83
C LEU A 332 -12.31 -12.61 -8.85
N SER A 333 -12.15 -13.21 -10.02
CA SER A 333 -12.07 -14.66 -10.14
C SER A 333 -10.73 -15.26 -9.71
N LEU A 334 -9.65 -14.47 -9.62
CA LEU A 334 -8.35 -14.89 -9.07
C LEU A 334 -8.36 -14.91 -7.54
N ILE A 335 -9.13 -14.03 -6.91
CA ILE A 335 -9.25 -13.95 -5.44
C ILE A 335 -9.87 -15.23 -4.85
N HIS A 336 -10.65 -15.96 -5.63
CA HIS A 336 -11.28 -17.22 -5.21
C HIS A 336 -10.39 -18.48 -5.40
N ILE A 337 -9.19 -18.33 -5.92
CA ILE A 337 -8.21 -19.40 -6.05
C ILE A 337 -7.28 -19.45 -4.84
#